data_7fb4cc44a8bb23a2cb434bf7f7e25cc9
#
_entry.id   7fb4cc44a8bb23a2cb434bf7f7e25cc9
#
_cell.length_a   1.000
_cell.length_b   1.000
_cell.length_c   1.000
_cell.angle_alpha   90.00
_cell.angle_beta   90.00
_cell.angle_gamma   90.00
#
_symmetry.space_group_name_H-M   'P 1'
#
loop_
_entity.id
_entity.type
_entity.pdbx_description
1 polymer ?
#
loop_
_entity_poly.entity_id
_entity_poly.type
_entity_poly.pdbx_seq_one_letter_code
_entity_poly.pdbx_strand_id
1 'polypeptide(L)'
;MLGMEGMIQVLYYPNRESTIGDLNNNELAQIMMNSLINGTGANDKGIIEREDLIVLNQTKMPAIIIECGFLSNENEEKLILTDDYQNKMVDSIIDGLEEYFSLNLKD
;
A
#
# COMPACT_ATOMS: atom_id res chain seq x y z
N MET A 1 2.51 -12.33 -19.26
CA MET A 1 1.91 -13.61 -18.93
C MET A 1 0.86 -13.45 -17.85
N LEU A 2 -0.31 -13.91 -18.12
CA LEU A 2 -1.46 -13.65 -17.27
C LEU A 2 -1.32 -14.39 -15.97
N GLY A 3 -1.06 -15.00 -15.34
CA GLY A 3 -1.01 -15.62 -14.02
C GLY A 3 0.20 -15.27 -13.19
N MET A 4 1.06 -14.43 -13.73
CA MET A 4 2.28 -14.06 -13.01
C MET A 4 2.18 -12.69 -12.36
N GLU A 5 1.09 -11.99 -12.61
CA GLU A 5 0.88 -10.69 -11.99
C GLU A 5 0.27 -10.86 -10.62
N GLY A 6 0.85 -10.20 -9.64
CA GLY A 6 0.30 -10.20 -8.29
C GLY A 6 -0.94 -9.34 -8.18
N MET A 7 -1.56 -9.37 -7.01
CA MET A 7 -2.69 -8.51 -6.70
C MET A 7 -2.36 -7.73 -5.45
N ILE A 8 -2.65 -6.42 -5.45
CA ILE A 8 -2.37 -5.56 -4.31
C ILE A 8 -3.65 -4.84 -3.90
N GLN A 9 -3.91 -4.83 -2.60
CA GLN A 9 -4.99 -4.09 -2.00
C GLN A 9 -4.43 -3.30 -0.83
N VAL A 10 -4.91 -2.07 -0.64
CA VAL A 10 -4.46 -1.23 0.48
C VAL A 10 -5.66 -0.90 1.36
N LEU A 11 -5.52 -1.13 2.66
CA LEU A 11 -6.56 -0.88 3.64
C LEU A 11 -6.22 0.36 4.45
N TYR A 12 -7.24 1.17 4.75
CA TYR A 12 -7.04 2.36 5.56
C TYR A 12 -8.25 2.64 6.44
N TYR A 13 -8.02 3.38 7.54
CA TYR A 13 -9.12 3.85 8.38
C TYR A 13 -9.62 5.17 7.80
N PRO A 14 -10.93 5.31 7.54
CA PRO A 14 -11.46 6.48 6.85
C PRO A 14 -11.41 7.74 7.70
N ASN A 15 -11.26 8.87 7.03
CA ASN A 15 -11.46 10.22 7.60
C ASN A 15 -10.65 10.55 8.85
N ARG A 16 -9.54 9.84 9.08
CA ARG A 16 -8.66 10.16 10.20
C ARG A 16 -7.78 11.35 9.83
N GLU A 17 -7.76 12.34 10.71
CA GLU A 17 -6.86 13.47 10.54
C GLU A 17 -5.42 13.02 10.74
N SER A 18 -4.55 13.52 9.88
CA SER A 18 -3.13 13.25 9.98
C SER A 18 -2.49 14.13 11.03
N THR A 19 -1.54 13.59 11.76
CA THR A 19 -0.69 14.37 12.65
C THR A 19 0.56 14.88 11.93
N ILE A 20 0.71 14.54 10.67
CA ILE A 20 1.85 14.95 9.83
C ILE A 20 1.29 15.54 8.54
N GLY A 21 1.45 16.86 8.37
CA GLY A 21 1.00 17.54 7.16
C GLY A 21 -0.51 17.50 6.96
N ASP A 22 -0.92 17.69 5.73
CA ASP A 22 -2.33 17.81 5.36
C ASP A 22 -2.93 16.53 4.78
N LEU A 23 -2.11 15.54 4.44
CA LEU A 23 -2.58 14.31 3.82
C LEU A 23 -3.12 13.35 4.87
N ASN A 24 -4.26 12.77 4.58
CA ASN A 24 -4.92 11.82 5.46
C ASN A 24 -4.60 10.37 5.03
N ASN A 25 -5.20 9.40 5.71
CA ASN A 25 -4.97 7.98 5.43
C ASN A 25 -5.37 7.59 4.00
N ASN A 26 -6.46 8.17 3.50
CA ASN A 26 -6.93 7.91 2.15
C ASN A 26 -5.89 8.33 1.12
N GLU A 27 -5.31 9.51 1.30
CA GLU A 27 -4.30 10.01 0.36
C GLU A 27 -3.01 9.22 0.44
N LEU A 28 -2.59 8.82 1.65
CA LEU A 28 -1.44 7.93 1.80
C LEU A 28 -1.71 6.60 1.10
N ALA A 29 -2.90 6.03 1.27
CA ALA A 29 -3.27 4.77 0.62
C ALA A 29 -3.21 4.90 -0.90
N GLN A 30 -3.73 6.01 -1.45
CA GLN A 30 -3.73 6.22 -2.89
C GLN A 30 -2.32 6.42 -3.45
N ILE A 31 -1.50 7.21 -2.78
CA ILE A 31 -0.10 7.42 -3.19
C ILE A 31 0.65 6.09 -3.17
N MET A 32 0.47 5.33 -2.11
CA MET A 32 1.15 4.05 -1.97
C MET A 32 0.69 3.06 -3.03
N MET A 33 -0.63 2.98 -3.29
CA MET A 33 -1.14 2.09 -4.32
C MET A 33 -0.56 2.43 -5.68
N ASN A 34 -0.54 3.70 -6.06
CA ASN A 34 0.02 4.12 -7.34
C ASN A 34 1.48 3.72 -7.46
N SER A 35 2.25 3.93 -6.40
CA SER A 35 3.67 3.56 -6.39
C SER A 35 3.88 2.06 -6.51
N LEU A 36 3.08 1.27 -5.79
CA LEU A 36 3.18 -0.20 -5.82
C LEU A 36 2.84 -0.75 -7.20
N ILE A 37 1.77 -0.26 -7.82
CA ILE A 37 1.37 -0.72 -9.15
C ILE A 37 2.44 -0.34 -10.18
N ASN A 38 2.98 0.87 -10.12
CA ASN A 38 4.04 1.29 -11.03
C ASN A 38 5.30 0.43 -10.88
N GLY A 39 5.67 0.09 -9.65
CA GLY A 39 6.92 -0.62 -9.40
C GLY A 39 6.83 -2.12 -9.59
N THR A 40 5.67 -2.72 -9.35
CA THR A 40 5.51 -4.18 -9.39
C THR A 40 4.77 -4.68 -10.62
N GLY A 41 3.96 -3.83 -11.26
CA GLY A 41 3.08 -4.27 -12.34
C GLY A 41 1.90 -5.12 -11.87
N ALA A 42 1.66 -5.19 -10.57
CA ALA A 42 0.56 -5.97 -10.02
C ALA A 42 -0.80 -5.37 -10.36
N ASN A 43 -1.84 -6.17 -10.21
CA ASN A 43 -3.21 -5.72 -10.40
C ASN A 43 -3.68 -4.92 -9.19
N ASP A 44 -4.25 -3.77 -9.45
CA ASP A 44 -4.82 -2.89 -8.41
C ASP A 44 -6.18 -3.45 -7.98
N LYS A 45 -6.27 -3.91 -6.75
CA LYS A 45 -7.53 -4.40 -6.16
C LYS A 45 -8.23 -3.34 -5.33
N GLY A 46 -7.76 -2.13 -5.39
CA GLY A 46 -8.40 -0.98 -4.78
C GLY A 46 -7.90 -0.64 -3.40
N ILE A 47 -8.24 0.55 -2.97
CA ILE A 47 -8.03 0.99 -1.60
C ILE A 47 -9.37 0.83 -0.87
N ILE A 48 -9.34 0.22 0.32
CA ILE A 48 -10.54 -0.23 1.03
C ILE A 48 -10.59 0.38 2.42
N GLU A 49 -11.70 0.99 2.76
CA GLU A 49 -11.92 1.51 4.11
C GLU A 49 -12.19 0.37 5.09
N ARG A 50 -11.50 0.39 6.21
CA ARG A 50 -11.68 -0.61 7.26
C ARG A 50 -11.67 0.07 8.62
N GLU A 51 -12.78 0.01 9.33
CA GLU A 51 -12.92 0.61 10.66
C GLU A 51 -12.67 -0.40 11.77
N ASP A 52 -12.64 -1.68 11.45
CA ASP A 52 -12.59 -2.76 12.41
C ASP A 52 -11.17 -3.24 12.76
N LEU A 53 -10.15 -2.73 12.08
CA LEU A 53 -8.77 -3.18 12.32
C LEU A 53 -8.12 -2.32 13.39
N ILE A 54 -7.80 -2.95 14.51
CA ILE A 54 -7.24 -2.25 15.68
C ILE A 54 -5.97 -1.47 15.35
N VAL A 55 -5.08 -2.06 14.57
CA VAL A 55 -3.82 -1.37 14.22
C VAL A 55 -4.06 -0.08 13.45
N LEU A 56 -5.16 0.03 12.73
CA LEU A 56 -5.51 1.24 11.99
C LEU A 56 -6.30 2.22 12.84
N ASN A 57 -7.25 1.74 13.67
CA ASN A 57 -8.15 2.64 14.37
C ASN A 57 -7.58 3.18 15.68
N GLN A 58 -6.48 2.60 16.20
CA GLN A 58 -5.85 3.01 17.44
C GLN A 58 -4.64 3.92 17.23
N THR A 59 -4.18 4.10 16.01
CA THR A 59 -3.02 4.94 15.75
C THR A 59 -3.44 6.39 15.46
N LYS A 60 -2.61 7.31 15.92
CA LYS A 60 -2.81 8.76 15.67
C LYS A 60 -1.98 9.25 14.49
N MET A 61 -1.11 8.41 13.97
CA MET A 61 -0.30 8.72 12.80
C MET A 61 -0.97 8.16 11.55
N PRO A 62 -0.66 8.71 10.37
CA PRO A 62 -1.12 8.09 9.14
C PRO A 62 -0.66 6.64 9.07
N ALA A 63 -1.58 5.75 8.74
CA ALA A 63 -1.30 4.32 8.69
C ALA A 63 -2.14 3.63 7.64
N ILE A 64 -1.54 2.65 6.99
CA ILE A 64 -2.22 1.80 6.00
C ILE A 64 -1.74 0.36 6.18
N ILE A 65 -2.49 -0.58 5.64
CA ILE A 65 -2.07 -1.97 5.54
C ILE A 65 -2.02 -2.33 4.07
N ILE A 66 -0.90 -2.88 3.63
CA ILE A 66 -0.71 -3.33 2.25
C ILE A 66 -0.88 -4.83 2.21
N GLU A 67 -1.86 -5.30 1.46
CA GLU A 67 -2.05 -6.72 1.20
C GLU A 67 -1.48 -7.02 -0.18
N CYS A 68 -0.42 -7.80 -0.24
CA CYS A 68 0.37 -7.97 -1.46
C CYS A 68 0.19 -9.33 -2.13
N GLY A 69 -0.96 -9.95 -1.93
CA GLY A 69 -1.32 -11.19 -2.59
C GLY A 69 -2.32 -11.97 -1.76
N PHE A 70 -2.84 -13.04 -2.37
CA PHE A 70 -3.80 -13.91 -1.70
C PHE A 70 -3.21 -15.33 -1.67
N LEU A 71 -2.89 -15.81 -0.49
CA LEU A 71 -2.22 -17.10 -0.31
C LEU A 71 -3.07 -18.28 -0.78
N SER A 72 -4.37 -18.06 -0.99
CA SER A 72 -5.24 -19.07 -1.58
C SER A 72 -4.96 -19.29 -3.07
N ASN A 73 -4.20 -18.42 -3.71
CA ASN A 73 -3.79 -18.54 -5.11
C ASN A 73 -2.34 -19.02 -5.17
N GLU A 74 -2.14 -20.23 -5.66
CA GLU A 74 -0.82 -20.83 -5.71
C GLU A 74 0.19 -20.04 -6.53
N ASN A 75 -0.25 -19.44 -7.63
CA ASN A 75 0.64 -18.63 -8.47
C ASN A 75 1.09 -17.37 -7.77
N GLU A 76 0.20 -16.73 -7.03
CA GLU A 76 0.54 -15.53 -6.26
C GLU A 76 1.45 -15.87 -5.10
N GLU A 77 1.22 -16.98 -4.42
CA GLU A 77 2.10 -17.45 -3.36
C GLU A 77 3.52 -17.61 -3.86
N LYS A 78 3.69 -18.25 -5.02
CA LYS A 78 5.01 -18.43 -5.62
C LYS A 78 5.65 -17.10 -5.99
N LEU A 79 4.86 -16.17 -6.52
CA LEU A 79 5.36 -14.85 -6.90
C LEU A 79 5.86 -14.07 -5.69
N ILE A 80 5.09 -14.06 -4.61
CA ILE A 80 5.42 -13.34 -3.37
C ILE A 80 6.74 -13.85 -2.77
N LEU A 81 7.03 -15.11 -2.96
CA LEU A 81 8.24 -15.74 -2.43
C LEU A 81 9.49 -15.46 -3.27
N THR A 82 9.36 -14.82 -4.42
CA THR A 82 10.54 -14.49 -5.24
C THR A 82 11.26 -13.26 -4.72
N ASP A 83 12.57 -13.27 -4.75
CA ASP A 83 13.38 -12.12 -4.35
C ASP A 83 13.10 -10.92 -5.25
N ASP A 84 12.93 -11.14 -6.54
CA ASP A 84 12.68 -10.06 -7.49
C ASP A 84 11.39 -9.31 -7.14
N TYR A 85 10.30 -10.02 -6.86
CA TYR A 85 9.03 -9.39 -6.51
C TYR A 85 9.14 -8.65 -5.18
N GLN A 86 9.78 -9.28 -4.19
CA GLN A 86 9.96 -8.65 -2.88
C GLN A 86 10.78 -7.37 -2.98
N ASN A 87 11.82 -7.36 -3.79
CA ASN A 87 12.64 -6.17 -3.98
C ASN A 87 11.84 -5.06 -4.68
N LYS A 88 11.03 -5.40 -5.66
CA LYS A 88 10.15 -4.42 -6.31
C LYS A 88 9.13 -3.85 -5.34
N MET A 89 8.58 -4.67 -4.44
CA MET A 89 7.68 -4.22 -3.41
C MET A 89 8.35 -3.23 -2.48
N VAL A 90 9.55 -3.56 -1.98
CA VAL A 90 10.29 -2.70 -1.06
C VAL A 90 10.63 -1.36 -1.74
N ASP A 91 11.15 -1.40 -2.94
CA ASP A 91 11.50 -0.18 -3.67
C ASP A 91 10.27 0.71 -3.90
N SER A 92 9.14 0.08 -4.23
CA SER A 92 7.87 0.80 -4.43
C SER A 92 7.36 1.44 -3.16
N ILE A 93 7.50 0.76 -2.03
CA ILE A 93 7.11 1.30 -0.73
C ILE A 93 7.97 2.51 -0.38
N ILE A 94 9.27 2.43 -0.60
CA ILE A 94 10.18 3.54 -0.37
C ILE A 94 9.81 4.73 -1.25
N ASP A 95 9.57 4.50 -2.53
CA ASP A 95 9.17 5.57 -3.45
C ASP A 95 7.85 6.22 -3.02
N GLY A 96 6.89 5.41 -2.60
CA GLY A 96 5.60 5.91 -2.11
C GLY A 96 5.76 6.76 -0.85
N LEU A 97 6.59 6.33 0.09
CA LEU A 97 6.86 7.10 1.29
C LEU A 97 7.58 8.41 0.98
N GLU A 98 8.54 8.38 0.08
CA GLU A 98 9.24 9.60 -0.34
C GLU A 98 8.28 10.60 -0.95
N GLU A 99 7.38 10.14 -1.81
CA GLU A 99 6.38 11.01 -2.40
C GLU A 99 5.45 11.57 -1.32
N TYR A 100 4.95 10.74 -0.43
CA TYR A 100 4.07 11.16 0.65
C TYR A 100 4.74 12.25 1.51
N PHE A 101 5.97 12.02 1.93
CA PHE A 101 6.67 13.00 2.77
C PHE A 101 7.03 14.27 2.01
N SER A 102 7.34 14.18 0.73
CA SER A 102 7.62 15.38 -0.05
C SER A 102 6.41 16.29 -0.15
N LEU A 103 5.20 15.72 -0.18
CA LEU A 103 3.96 16.48 -0.23
C LEU A 103 3.56 17.03 1.14
N ASN A 104 3.85 16.30 2.22
CA ASN A 104 3.42 16.65 3.56
C ASN A 104 4.38 17.57 4.31
N LEU A 105 5.67 17.43 4.07
CA LEU A 105 6.69 18.21 4.78
C LEU A 105 7.14 19.42 4.00
N LYS A 106 6.48 19.70 2.91
CA LYS A 106 6.79 20.84 2.07
C LYS A 106 6.20 22.09 2.68
N ASP A 107 7.01 23.06 2.94
CA ASP A 107 6.58 24.35 3.48
C ASP A 107 5.91 25.23 2.44
#